data_41de2165f971f114328e2578e7558ad8
#
_entry.id   41de2165f971f114328e2578e7558ad8
#
_cell.length_a   1.000
_cell.length_b   1.000
_cell.length_c   1.000
_cell.angle_alpha   90.00
_cell.angle_beta   90.00
_cell.angle_gamma   90.00
#
_symmetry.space_group_name_H-M   'P 1'
#
loop_
_entity.id
_entity.type
_entity.pdbx_description
1 polymer ?
#
loop_
_entity_poly.entity_id
_entity_poly.type
_entity_poly.pdbx_seq_one_letter_code
_entity_poly.pdbx_strand_id
1 'polypeptide(L)'
;MEQYILITGASSGIGYEMAQQLAALKYNLILTARSEDKLAAMQQELSFKYGITVQYIAKDLSKTEQATQLFEEIKGAGYQVSHLVNNAGFGDYGSFLETSLEMELKMIDLNISSLVILTKLFAKDMAARKSGRIMNVSSVIAYLPFPYQSVYSATKSFVLAFSETLAAELEGSGIVVITLAPGVTETAFISPEMRETNLLKSNKPTSVKKVATEGVKLLLHGKGKKIVGFQNRVNAILAGILPDPVMMKIKMKLASAK
;
A
#
# COMPACT_ATOMS: atom_id res chain seq x y z
N MET A 1 24.95 -12.08 2.78
CA MET A 1 23.73 -12.50 2.03
C MET A 1 23.21 -11.31 1.27
N GLU A 2 22.77 -11.53 0.03
CA GLU A 2 22.12 -10.49 -0.76
C GLU A 2 20.81 -10.09 -0.09
N GLN A 3 20.60 -8.77 -0.03
CA GLN A 3 19.40 -8.20 0.58
C GLN A 3 18.42 -7.74 -0.49
N TYR A 4 17.15 -8.01 -0.27
CA TYR A 4 16.07 -7.69 -1.20
C TYR A 4 15.04 -6.76 -0.58
N ILE A 5 14.40 -5.96 -1.41
CA ILE A 5 13.17 -5.25 -1.10
C ILE A 5 12.00 -6.04 -1.68
N LEU A 6 11.10 -6.54 -0.84
CA LEU A 6 9.86 -7.19 -1.28
C LEU A 6 8.77 -6.13 -1.49
N ILE A 7 8.15 -6.14 -2.68
CA ILE A 7 7.05 -5.22 -3.02
C ILE A 7 5.83 -6.05 -3.40
N THR A 8 4.74 -5.90 -2.65
CA THR A 8 3.45 -6.50 -3.01
C THR A 8 2.64 -5.57 -3.92
N GLY A 9 1.84 -6.13 -4.83
CA GLY A 9 1.10 -5.36 -5.83
C GLY A 9 2.03 -4.64 -6.82
N ALA A 10 3.16 -5.26 -7.17
CA ALA A 10 4.21 -4.65 -7.97
C ALA A 10 3.88 -4.51 -9.47
N SER A 11 2.82 -5.16 -9.99
CA SER A 11 2.53 -5.20 -11.43
C SER A 11 1.86 -3.95 -11.99
N SER A 12 1.51 -2.97 -11.15
CA SER A 12 0.84 -1.73 -11.58
C SER A 12 0.93 -0.62 -10.53
N GLY A 13 0.58 0.60 -10.92
CA GLY A 13 0.39 1.74 -10.02
C GLY A 13 1.61 2.08 -9.17
N ILE A 14 1.38 2.33 -7.87
CA ILE A 14 2.42 2.79 -6.93
C ILE A 14 3.51 1.73 -6.77
N GLY A 15 3.15 0.46 -6.64
CA GLY A 15 4.11 -0.65 -6.47
C GLY A 15 5.04 -0.80 -7.68
N TYR A 16 4.49 -0.70 -8.89
CA TYR A 16 5.28 -0.71 -10.14
C TYR A 16 6.29 0.44 -10.18
N GLU A 17 5.82 1.65 -9.94
CA GLU A 17 6.68 2.84 -10.00
C GLU A 17 7.73 2.84 -8.87
N MET A 18 7.39 2.35 -7.67
CA MET A 18 8.39 2.15 -6.61
C MET A 18 9.46 1.13 -7.01
N ALA A 19 9.07 0.02 -7.66
CA ALA A 19 10.00 -0.98 -8.16
C ALA A 19 10.99 -0.37 -9.19
N GLN A 20 10.50 0.42 -10.13
CA GLN A 20 11.33 1.14 -11.10
C GLN A 20 12.34 2.07 -10.42
N GLN A 21 11.90 2.86 -9.45
CA GLN A 21 12.75 3.82 -8.75
C GLN A 21 13.78 3.13 -7.85
N LEU A 22 13.40 2.06 -7.14
CA LEU A 22 14.32 1.28 -6.31
C LEU A 22 15.35 0.52 -7.15
N ALA A 23 14.95 -0.03 -8.30
CA ALA A 23 15.86 -0.63 -9.27
C ALA A 23 16.89 0.36 -9.79
N ALA A 24 16.47 1.60 -10.11
CA ALA A 24 17.37 2.68 -10.53
C ALA A 24 18.38 3.07 -9.42
N LEU A 25 18.02 2.89 -8.16
CA LEU A 25 18.90 3.06 -6.99
C LEU A 25 19.73 1.79 -6.68
N LYS A 26 19.71 0.77 -7.55
CA LYS A 26 20.51 -0.45 -7.45
C LYS A 26 20.13 -1.39 -6.30
N TYR A 27 18.88 -1.37 -5.85
CA TYR A 27 18.37 -2.36 -4.90
C TYR A 27 17.92 -3.63 -5.62
N ASN A 28 18.25 -4.79 -5.07
CA ASN A 28 17.67 -6.06 -5.51
C ASN A 28 16.21 -6.17 -5.06
N LEU A 29 15.35 -6.74 -5.90
CA LEU A 29 13.91 -6.73 -5.69
C LEU A 29 13.33 -8.14 -5.70
N ILE A 30 12.29 -8.35 -4.88
CA ILE A 30 11.32 -9.43 -5.03
C ILE A 30 9.97 -8.79 -5.32
N LEU A 31 9.36 -9.14 -6.44
CA LEU A 31 8.10 -8.57 -6.90
C LEU A 31 6.99 -9.61 -6.76
N THR A 32 5.87 -9.24 -6.14
CA THR A 32 4.71 -10.13 -6.11
C THR A 32 3.43 -9.41 -6.52
N ALA A 33 2.63 -10.09 -7.32
CA ALA A 33 1.29 -9.72 -7.80
C ALA A 33 0.63 -10.95 -8.42
N ARG A 34 -0.62 -10.82 -8.90
CA ARG A 34 -1.34 -11.90 -9.58
C ARG A 34 -0.89 -12.14 -11.01
N SER A 35 -0.48 -11.08 -11.72
CA SER A 35 -0.18 -11.13 -13.16
C SER A 35 1.26 -11.57 -13.39
N GLU A 36 1.46 -12.87 -13.57
CA GLU A 36 2.78 -13.48 -13.77
C GLU A 36 3.51 -12.88 -14.98
N ASP A 37 2.84 -12.76 -16.12
CA ASP A 37 3.44 -12.20 -17.34
C ASP A 37 4.01 -10.81 -17.14
N LYS A 38 3.28 -9.94 -16.40
CA LYS A 38 3.77 -8.59 -16.09
C LYS A 38 4.98 -8.61 -15.17
N LEU A 39 4.99 -9.52 -14.19
CA LEU A 39 6.11 -9.65 -13.27
C LEU A 39 7.35 -10.17 -13.98
N ALA A 40 7.20 -11.16 -14.88
CA ALA A 40 8.29 -11.70 -15.68
C ALA A 40 8.89 -10.64 -16.61
N ALA A 41 8.05 -9.85 -17.28
CA ALA A 41 8.50 -8.73 -18.09
C ALA A 41 9.27 -7.68 -17.28
N MET A 42 8.77 -7.33 -16.08
CA MET A 42 9.45 -6.40 -15.17
C MET A 42 10.80 -6.96 -14.68
N GLN A 43 10.86 -8.25 -14.36
CA GLN A 43 12.11 -8.90 -13.98
C GLN A 43 13.17 -8.73 -15.06
N GLN A 44 12.85 -9.07 -16.30
CA GLN A 44 13.77 -8.98 -17.44
C GLN A 44 14.20 -7.52 -17.67
N GLU A 45 13.23 -6.60 -17.75
CA GLU A 45 13.50 -5.17 -17.96
C GLU A 45 14.41 -4.59 -16.89
N LEU A 46 14.05 -4.76 -15.61
CA LEU A 46 14.77 -4.12 -14.51
C LEU A 46 16.15 -4.73 -14.30
N SER A 47 16.28 -6.05 -14.43
CA SER A 47 17.56 -6.73 -14.32
C SER A 47 18.50 -6.30 -15.43
N PHE A 48 18.05 -6.26 -16.68
CA PHE A 48 18.85 -5.84 -17.82
C PHE A 48 19.25 -4.35 -17.73
N LYS A 49 18.27 -3.48 -17.47
CA LYS A 49 18.47 -2.03 -17.47
C LYS A 49 19.34 -1.54 -16.32
N TYR A 50 19.21 -2.16 -15.17
CA TYR A 50 19.87 -1.65 -13.96
C TYR A 50 20.96 -2.58 -13.42
N GLY A 51 21.14 -3.78 -13.98
CA GLY A 51 22.19 -4.72 -13.53
C GLY A 51 22.01 -5.16 -12.08
N ILE A 52 20.77 -5.41 -11.68
CA ILE A 52 20.38 -5.87 -10.33
C ILE A 52 19.74 -7.25 -10.42
N THR A 53 19.66 -7.94 -9.28
CA THR A 53 18.87 -9.16 -9.17
C THR A 53 17.41 -8.82 -8.90
N VAL A 54 16.53 -9.27 -9.79
CA VAL A 54 15.08 -9.17 -9.59
C VAL A 54 14.49 -10.57 -9.62
N GLN A 55 13.76 -10.91 -8.57
CA GLN A 55 12.98 -12.14 -8.47
C GLN A 55 11.49 -11.79 -8.54
N TYR A 56 10.66 -12.71 -9.00
CA TYR A 56 9.23 -12.57 -8.86
C TYR A 56 8.56 -13.85 -8.37
N ILE A 57 7.46 -13.70 -7.65
CA ILE A 57 6.62 -14.79 -7.19
C ILE A 57 5.17 -14.37 -7.41
N ALA A 58 4.49 -15.04 -8.34
CA ALA A 58 3.08 -14.74 -8.62
C ALA A 58 2.19 -15.32 -7.52
N LYS A 59 1.43 -14.45 -6.84
CA LYS A 59 0.49 -14.82 -5.77
C LYS A 59 -0.76 -13.94 -5.80
N ASP A 60 -1.90 -14.55 -5.53
CA ASP A 60 -3.13 -13.84 -5.24
C ASP A 60 -3.28 -13.66 -3.72
N LEU A 61 -2.82 -12.52 -3.23
CA LEU A 61 -2.85 -12.21 -1.79
C LEU A 61 -4.27 -11.93 -1.24
N SER A 62 -5.33 -11.96 -2.07
CA SER A 62 -6.71 -12.02 -1.56
C SER A 62 -7.08 -13.40 -1.02
N LYS A 63 -6.22 -14.39 -1.22
CA LYS A 63 -6.24 -15.71 -0.60
C LYS A 63 -5.17 -15.72 0.48
N THR A 64 -5.58 -15.62 1.74
CA THR A 64 -4.69 -15.37 2.87
C THR A 64 -3.61 -16.43 3.07
N GLU A 65 -3.87 -17.68 2.70
CA GLU A 65 -2.89 -18.77 2.70
C GLU A 65 -1.71 -18.50 1.76
N GLN A 66 -1.95 -17.77 0.66
CA GLN A 66 -0.88 -17.42 -0.28
C GLN A 66 0.10 -16.38 0.28
N ALA A 67 -0.30 -15.60 1.29
CA ALA A 67 0.64 -14.72 2.00
C ALA A 67 1.66 -15.53 2.82
N THR A 68 1.22 -16.60 3.48
CA THR A 68 2.13 -17.53 4.18
C THR A 68 3.04 -18.25 3.19
N GLN A 69 2.48 -18.79 2.10
CA GLN A 69 3.26 -19.45 1.04
C GLN A 69 4.31 -18.53 0.43
N LEU A 70 3.99 -17.25 0.20
CA LEU A 70 4.95 -16.27 -0.30
C LEU A 70 6.16 -16.14 0.64
N PHE A 71 5.91 -16.03 1.95
CA PHE A 71 6.99 -15.97 2.94
C PHE A 71 7.84 -17.25 2.93
N GLU A 72 7.20 -18.43 2.90
CA GLU A 72 7.87 -19.73 2.90
C GLU A 72 8.74 -19.92 1.65
N GLU A 73 8.25 -19.56 0.47
CA GLU A 73 9.00 -19.63 -0.79
C GLU A 73 10.22 -18.70 -0.77
N ILE A 74 10.06 -17.47 -0.27
CA ILE A 74 11.18 -16.52 -0.11
C ILE A 74 12.24 -17.07 0.84
N LYS A 75 11.82 -17.62 1.97
CA LYS A 75 12.74 -18.20 2.97
C LYS A 75 13.39 -19.49 2.44
N GLY A 76 12.64 -20.35 1.78
CA GLY A 76 13.13 -21.60 1.19
C GLY A 76 14.18 -21.35 0.09
N ALA A 77 14.04 -20.26 -0.66
CA ALA A 77 15.02 -19.82 -1.66
C ALA A 77 16.27 -19.13 -1.04
N GLY A 78 16.30 -18.94 0.28
CA GLY A 78 17.44 -18.30 0.97
C GLY A 78 17.48 -16.77 0.81
N TYR A 79 16.41 -16.13 0.32
CA TYR A 79 16.38 -14.67 0.13
C TYR A 79 16.20 -13.94 1.46
N GLN A 80 17.01 -12.93 1.69
CA GLN A 80 16.91 -12.07 2.87
C GLN A 80 16.18 -10.78 2.52
N VAL A 81 14.94 -10.62 3.02
CA VAL A 81 14.16 -9.38 2.83
C VAL A 81 14.57 -8.35 3.87
N SER A 82 15.22 -7.27 3.45
CA SER A 82 15.60 -6.13 4.29
C SER A 82 14.46 -5.11 4.44
N HIS A 83 13.65 -4.96 3.39
CA HIS A 83 12.51 -4.05 3.39
C HIS A 83 11.26 -4.76 2.83
N LEU A 84 10.15 -4.64 3.53
CA LEU A 84 8.84 -5.11 3.08
C LEU A 84 7.97 -3.90 2.72
N VAL A 85 7.41 -3.89 1.50
CA VAL A 85 6.43 -2.90 1.06
C VAL A 85 5.08 -3.60 0.86
N ASN A 86 4.21 -3.51 1.84
CA ASN A 86 2.81 -3.94 1.75
C ASN A 86 2.01 -2.88 0.99
N ASN A 87 2.04 -2.97 -0.34
CA ASN A 87 1.34 -2.06 -1.24
C ASN A 87 0.13 -2.71 -1.91
N ALA A 88 0.07 -4.04 -2.02
CA ALA A 88 -1.08 -4.73 -2.59
C ALA A 88 -2.38 -4.31 -1.90
N GLY A 89 -3.39 -4.00 -2.70
CA GLY A 89 -4.69 -3.58 -2.21
C GLY A 89 -5.58 -3.12 -3.33
N PHE A 90 -6.89 -3.18 -3.11
CA PHE A 90 -7.89 -2.57 -3.98
C PHE A 90 -9.00 -1.93 -3.14
N GLY A 91 -9.82 -1.14 -3.78
CA GLY A 91 -11.01 -0.54 -3.21
C GLY A 91 -12.19 -0.71 -4.15
N ASP A 92 -13.37 -0.51 -3.61
CA ASP A 92 -14.62 -0.48 -4.35
C ASP A 92 -15.33 0.85 -4.09
N TYR A 93 -16.25 1.22 -4.99
CA TYR A 93 -17.06 2.44 -4.89
C TYR A 93 -18.50 2.14 -5.27
N GLY A 94 -19.41 2.31 -4.34
CA GLY A 94 -20.83 2.08 -4.55
C GLY A 94 -21.64 2.15 -3.27
N SER A 95 -22.96 2.12 -3.41
CA SER A 95 -23.87 1.99 -2.27
C SER A 95 -23.61 0.66 -1.55
N PHE A 96 -23.49 0.69 -0.25
CA PHE A 96 -23.23 -0.52 0.57
C PHE A 96 -24.30 -1.61 0.37
N LEU A 97 -25.51 -1.22 0.04
CA LEU A 97 -26.59 -2.18 -0.24
C LEU A 97 -26.48 -2.83 -1.63
N GLU A 98 -25.64 -2.31 -2.52
CA GLU A 98 -25.50 -2.73 -3.91
C GLU A 98 -24.14 -3.33 -4.23
N THR A 99 -23.11 -3.03 -3.42
CA THR A 99 -21.77 -3.59 -3.58
C THR A 99 -21.76 -5.09 -3.26
N SER A 100 -20.84 -5.83 -3.87
CA SER A 100 -20.72 -7.27 -3.70
C SER A 100 -20.07 -7.63 -2.37
N LEU A 101 -20.78 -8.38 -1.51
CA LEU A 101 -20.22 -8.91 -0.27
C LEU A 101 -18.94 -9.74 -0.51
N GLU A 102 -18.90 -10.53 -1.60
CA GLU A 102 -17.72 -11.33 -1.96
C GLU A 102 -16.51 -10.41 -2.23
N MET A 103 -16.70 -9.31 -2.95
CA MET A 103 -15.63 -8.36 -3.24
C MET A 103 -15.19 -7.61 -1.99
N GLU A 104 -16.11 -7.26 -1.10
CA GLU A 104 -15.80 -6.62 0.17
C GLU A 104 -14.97 -7.54 1.09
N LEU A 105 -15.32 -8.82 1.18
CA LEU A 105 -14.55 -9.80 1.94
C LEU A 105 -13.15 -10.02 1.33
N LYS A 106 -13.04 -10.14 0.01
CA LYS A 106 -11.74 -10.20 -0.68
C LYS A 106 -10.89 -8.94 -0.43
N MET A 107 -11.54 -7.77 -0.33
CA MET A 107 -10.85 -6.52 0.02
C MET A 107 -10.30 -6.55 1.44
N ILE A 108 -11.05 -7.06 2.40
CA ILE A 108 -10.61 -7.26 3.79
C ILE A 108 -9.42 -8.23 3.82
N ASP A 109 -9.52 -9.35 3.13
CA ASP A 109 -8.47 -10.36 3.09
C ASP A 109 -7.16 -9.82 2.49
N LEU A 110 -7.24 -9.07 1.39
CA LEU A 110 -6.06 -8.49 0.77
C LEU A 110 -5.49 -7.33 1.59
N ASN A 111 -6.35 -6.34 1.93
CA ASN A 111 -5.90 -5.08 2.53
C ASN A 111 -5.53 -5.23 4.01
N ILE A 112 -6.08 -6.22 4.72
CA ILE A 112 -5.89 -6.44 6.16
C ILE A 112 -5.20 -7.77 6.42
N SER A 113 -5.88 -8.90 6.17
CA SER A 113 -5.42 -10.22 6.61
C SER A 113 -4.03 -10.56 6.06
N SER A 114 -3.84 -10.46 4.77
CA SER A 114 -2.54 -10.73 4.12
C SER A 114 -1.46 -9.75 4.51
N LEU A 115 -1.79 -8.47 4.68
CA LEU A 115 -0.86 -7.47 5.20
C LEU A 115 -0.39 -7.81 6.61
N VAL A 116 -1.28 -8.21 7.51
CA VAL A 116 -0.95 -8.62 8.89
C VAL A 116 -0.07 -9.87 8.88
N ILE A 117 -0.41 -10.89 8.07
CA ILE A 117 0.37 -12.12 7.94
C ILE A 117 1.80 -11.81 7.50
N LEU A 118 1.98 -11.09 6.39
CA LEU A 118 3.30 -10.74 5.87
C LEU A 118 4.08 -9.88 6.86
N THR A 119 3.42 -8.87 7.44
CA THR A 119 4.05 -8.02 8.46
C THR A 119 4.55 -8.84 9.64
N LYS A 120 3.73 -9.76 10.17
CA LYS A 120 4.09 -10.60 11.31
C LYS A 120 5.26 -11.54 11.02
N LEU A 121 5.22 -12.21 9.87
CA LEU A 121 6.24 -13.19 9.49
C LEU A 121 7.59 -12.51 9.22
N PHE A 122 7.60 -11.43 8.43
CA PHE A 122 8.82 -10.68 8.15
C PHE A 122 9.34 -9.89 9.35
N ALA A 123 8.47 -9.36 10.21
CA ALA A 123 8.91 -8.70 11.44
C ALA A 123 9.65 -9.65 12.38
N LYS A 124 9.17 -10.91 12.53
CA LYS A 124 9.89 -11.94 13.30
C LYS A 124 11.28 -12.21 12.73
N ASP A 125 11.39 -12.37 11.42
CA ASP A 125 12.65 -12.62 10.73
C ASP A 125 13.60 -11.40 10.82
N MET A 126 13.08 -10.18 10.71
CA MET A 126 13.84 -8.93 10.89
C MET A 126 14.29 -8.71 12.34
N ALA A 127 13.45 -9.06 13.32
CA ALA A 127 13.78 -8.95 14.75
C ALA A 127 14.96 -9.84 15.13
N ALA A 128 15.03 -11.06 14.60
CA ALA A 128 16.14 -11.97 14.80
C ALA A 128 17.49 -11.38 14.33
N ARG A 129 17.46 -10.51 13.32
CA ARG A 129 18.63 -9.80 12.78
C ARG A 129 18.82 -8.40 13.38
N LYS A 130 17.88 -7.94 14.21
CA LYS A 130 17.82 -6.55 14.71
C LYS A 130 17.90 -5.50 13.60
N SER A 131 17.37 -5.79 12.43
CA SER A 131 17.43 -4.92 11.26
C SER A 131 16.32 -5.21 10.27
N GLY A 132 15.53 -4.21 9.94
CA GLY A 132 14.49 -4.29 8.91
C GLY A 132 13.63 -3.05 8.82
N ARG A 133 12.91 -2.93 7.70
CA ARG A 133 11.95 -1.84 7.48
C ARG A 133 10.67 -2.39 6.87
N ILE A 134 9.54 -1.96 7.38
CA ILE A 134 8.22 -2.36 6.89
C ILE A 134 7.43 -1.11 6.55
N MET A 135 7.05 -0.98 5.28
CA MET A 135 6.14 0.06 4.82
C MET A 135 4.76 -0.52 4.56
N ASN A 136 3.76 0.01 5.24
CA ASN A 136 2.36 -0.27 4.95
C ASN A 136 1.72 0.88 4.19
N VAL A 137 1.13 0.59 3.03
CA VAL A 137 0.45 1.60 2.21
C VAL A 137 -1.01 1.71 2.67
N SER A 138 -1.29 2.76 3.43
CA SER A 138 -2.64 3.19 3.82
C SER A 138 -3.23 4.12 2.74
N SER A 139 -4.00 5.12 3.12
CA SER A 139 -4.59 6.15 2.26
C SER A 139 -4.98 7.37 3.09
N VAL A 140 -5.14 8.52 2.45
CA VAL A 140 -5.79 9.70 3.06
C VAL A 140 -7.19 9.37 3.56
N ILE A 141 -7.88 8.41 2.95
CA ILE A 141 -9.22 7.97 3.37
C ILE A 141 -9.23 7.38 4.79
N ALA A 142 -8.08 6.95 5.33
CA ALA A 142 -7.95 6.52 6.71
C ALA A 142 -8.19 7.66 7.72
N TYR A 143 -7.93 8.90 7.32
CA TYR A 143 -8.19 10.11 8.13
C TYR A 143 -9.54 10.74 7.81
N LEU A 144 -10.05 10.46 6.63
CA LEU A 144 -11.26 11.02 6.05
C LEU A 144 -12.14 9.90 5.47
N PRO A 145 -12.73 9.01 6.30
CA PRO A 145 -13.62 7.96 5.80
C PRO A 145 -14.67 8.57 4.86
N PHE A 146 -14.89 7.93 3.70
CA PHE A 146 -15.65 8.52 2.61
C PHE A 146 -16.90 7.70 2.30
N PRO A 147 -18.07 8.33 2.14
CA PRO A 147 -19.29 7.63 1.72
C PRO A 147 -19.09 6.87 0.40
N TYR A 148 -19.81 5.79 0.21
CA TYR A 148 -19.71 4.86 -0.92
C TYR A 148 -18.36 4.09 -1.00
N GLN A 149 -17.51 4.21 0.05
CA GLN A 149 -16.27 3.46 0.22
C GLN A 149 -16.13 2.95 1.67
N SER A 150 -17.21 2.49 2.25
CA SER A 150 -17.30 2.14 3.69
C SER A 150 -16.25 1.10 4.09
N VAL A 151 -16.23 -0.05 3.41
CA VAL A 151 -15.29 -1.15 3.70
C VAL A 151 -13.86 -0.72 3.38
N TYR A 152 -13.62 -0.08 2.23
CA TYR A 152 -12.29 0.41 1.88
C TYR A 152 -11.76 1.40 2.91
N SER A 153 -12.57 2.38 3.33
CA SER A 153 -12.19 3.35 4.37
C SER A 153 -11.81 2.63 5.66
N ALA A 154 -12.61 1.65 6.09
CA ALA A 154 -12.34 0.87 7.29
C ALA A 154 -11.03 0.08 7.19
N THR A 155 -10.76 -0.57 6.03
CA THR A 155 -9.49 -1.30 5.84
C THR A 155 -8.27 -0.37 5.93
N LYS A 156 -8.34 0.83 5.34
CA LYS A 156 -7.22 1.78 5.38
C LYS A 156 -7.03 2.45 6.73
N SER A 157 -8.12 2.64 7.50
CA SER A 157 -8.06 3.06 8.90
C SER A 157 -7.42 2.00 9.78
N PHE A 158 -7.77 0.71 9.58
CA PHE A 158 -7.08 -0.40 10.23
C PHE A 158 -5.58 -0.39 9.95
N VAL A 159 -5.17 -0.28 8.69
CA VAL A 159 -3.75 -0.27 8.30
C VAL A 159 -3.00 0.88 8.97
N LEU A 160 -3.61 2.07 9.06
CA LEU A 160 -3.02 3.23 9.73
C LEU A 160 -2.80 2.95 11.22
N ALA A 161 -3.87 2.59 11.94
CA ALA A 161 -3.83 2.34 13.38
C ALA A 161 -2.88 1.17 13.71
N PHE A 162 -2.96 0.07 12.98
CA PHE A 162 -2.07 -1.09 13.12
C PHE A 162 -0.60 -0.69 12.97
N SER A 163 -0.28 0.09 11.93
CA SER A 163 1.11 0.47 11.67
C SER A 163 1.68 1.41 12.72
N GLU A 164 0.88 2.35 13.22
CA GLU A 164 1.29 3.30 14.27
C GLU A 164 1.54 2.57 15.60
N THR A 165 0.63 1.69 15.99
CA THR A 165 0.77 0.89 17.21
C THR A 165 1.96 -0.05 17.11
N LEU A 166 2.10 -0.76 15.99
CA LEU A 166 3.21 -1.68 15.77
C LEU A 166 4.57 -0.96 15.75
N ALA A 167 4.63 0.26 15.23
CA ALA A 167 5.85 1.06 15.26
C ALA A 167 6.31 1.36 16.70
N ALA A 168 5.37 1.64 17.60
CA ALA A 168 5.67 1.86 19.02
C ALA A 168 6.07 0.54 19.71
N GLU A 169 5.37 -0.57 19.46
CA GLU A 169 5.70 -1.89 20.03
C GLU A 169 7.10 -2.38 19.62
N LEU A 170 7.55 -2.05 18.41
CA LEU A 170 8.84 -2.48 17.87
C LEU A 170 9.98 -1.46 18.10
N GLU A 171 9.74 -0.41 18.87
CA GLU A 171 10.78 0.54 19.21
C GLU A 171 11.95 -0.17 19.94
N GLY A 172 13.17 0.11 19.49
CA GLY A 172 14.38 -0.55 20.03
C GLY A 172 14.67 -1.96 19.47
N SER A 173 13.74 -2.58 18.72
CA SER A 173 13.96 -3.92 18.12
C SER A 173 14.89 -3.92 16.90
N GLY A 174 15.25 -2.75 16.36
CA GLY A 174 15.97 -2.60 15.09
C GLY A 174 15.05 -2.63 13.86
N ILE A 175 13.73 -2.73 14.05
CA ILE A 175 12.73 -2.67 12.98
C ILE A 175 12.10 -1.29 12.93
N VAL A 176 11.99 -0.72 11.72
CA VAL A 176 11.28 0.55 11.50
C VAL A 176 9.98 0.28 10.73
N VAL A 177 8.85 0.53 11.37
CA VAL A 177 7.54 0.48 10.71
C VAL A 177 7.13 1.89 10.28
N ILE A 178 6.71 2.02 9.03
CA ILE A 178 6.35 3.30 8.40
C ILE A 178 5.05 3.17 7.62
N THR A 179 4.32 4.28 7.51
CA THR A 179 3.05 4.33 6.79
C THR A 179 3.08 5.38 5.68
N LEU A 180 2.82 4.95 4.45
CA LEU A 180 2.55 5.86 3.34
C LEU A 180 1.04 6.03 3.19
N ALA A 181 0.56 7.26 3.18
CA ALA A 181 -0.86 7.59 2.99
C ALA A 181 -1.04 8.47 1.73
N PRO A 182 -1.19 7.86 0.55
CA PRO A 182 -1.52 8.58 -0.68
C PRO A 182 -2.93 9.16 -0.64
N GLY A 183 -3.12 10.31 -1.30
CA GLY A 183 -4.45 10.74 -1.75
C GLY A 183 -4.87 10.04 -3.03
N VAL A 184 -5.89 10.59 -3.70
CA VAL A 184 -6.29 10.12 -5.03
C VAL A 184 -5.09 10.18 -5.96
N THR A 185 -4.72 9.02 -6.50
CA THR A 185 -3.52 8.83 -7.33
C THR A 185 -3.94 8.34 -8.70
N GLU A 186 -3.31 8.86 -9.75
CA GLU A 186 -3.60 8.53 -11.14
C GLU A 186 -3.21 7.08 -11.48
N THR A 187 -4.07 6.13 -11.13
CA THR A 187 -3.89 4.70 -11.33
C THR A 187 -5.18 4.06 -11.85
N ALA A 188 -5.09 2.80 -12.26
CA ALA A 188 -6.26 1.98 -12.58
C ALA A 188 -7.19 1.71 -11.36
N PHE A 189 -6.82 2.19 -10.17
CA PHE A 189 -7.64 2.14 -8.97
C PHE A 189 -8.88 3.03 -9.05
N ILE A 190 -8.83 4.11 -9.85
CA ILE A 190 -9.97 5.03 -10.03
C ILE A 190 -10.97 4.38 -10.98
N SER A 191 -12.10 3.93 -10.43
CA SER A 191 -13.19 3.38 -11.24
C SER A 191 -13.89 4.46 -12.09
N PRO A 192 -14.63 4.07 -13.15
CA PRO A 192 -15.44 5.02 -13.92
C PRO A 192 -16.41 5.82 -13.04
N GLU A 193 -17.07 5.17 -12.08
CA GLU A 193 -18.03 5.78 -11.16
C GLU A 193 -17.36 6.82 -10.27
N MET A 194 -16.16 6.54 -9.76
CA MET A 194 -15.36 7.50 -8.99
C MET A 194 -15.03 8.74 -9.82
N ARG A 195 -14.77 8.60 -11.13
CA ARG A 195 -14.44 9.74 -12.02
C ARG A 195 -15.57 10.76 -12.12
N GLU A 196 -16.81 10.30 -11.98
CA GLU A 196 -18.00 11.15 -12.04
C GLU A 196 -18.27 11.92 -10.72
N THR A 197 -17.58 11.61 -9.65
CA THR A 197 -17.77 12.30 -8.36
C THR A 197 -17.28 13.75 -8.38
N ASN A 198 -17.91 14.60 -7.58
CA ASN A 198 -17.50 15.99 -7.41
C ASN A 198 -16.07 16.09 -6.83
N LEU A 199 -15.64 15.11 -6.06
CA LEU A 199 -14.27 15.03 -5.54
C LEU A 199 -13.24 15.02 -6.67
N LEU A 200 -13.43 14.16 -7.68
CA LEU A 200 -12.48 14.02 -8.80
C LEU A 200 -12.63 15.11 -9.85
N LYS A 201 -13.84 15.65 -10.02
CA LYS A 201 -14.05 16.82 -10.87
C LYS A 201 -13.36 18.09 -10.35
N SER A 202 -13.27 18.22 -9.02
CA SER A 202 -12.66 19.39 -8.37
C SER A 202 -11.17 19.26 -8.04
N ASN A 203 -10.64 18.04 -8.02
CA ASN A 203 -9.25 17.79 -7.59
C ASN A 203 -8.51 16.89 -8.59
N LYS A 204 -7.38 17.38 -9.12
CA LYS A 204 -6.53 16.54 -9.96
C LYS A 204 -5.86 15.43 -9.13
N PRO A 205 -5.93 14.16 -9.58
CA PRO A 205 -5.18 13.09 -8.96
C PRO A 205 -3.67 13.40 -8.93
N THR A 206 -3.00 12.94 -7.89
CA THR A 206 -1.53 13.04 -7.80
C THR A 206 -0.90 12.01 -8.74
N SER A 207 0.17 12.39 -9.45
CA SER A 207 0.87 11.45 -10.32
C SER A 207 1.47 10.29 -9.52
N VAL A 208 1.40 9.09 -10.08
CA VAL A 208 1.97 7.87 -9.48
C VAL A 208 3.44 8.04 -9.15
N LYS A 209 4.20 8.64 -10.08
CA LYS A 209 5.63 8.90 -9.94
C LYS A 209 5.93 9.72 -8.68
N LYS A 210 5.17 10.79 -8.44
CA LYS A 210 5.34 11.63 -7.24
C LYS A 210 5.05 10.86 -5.95
N VAL A 211 3.98 10.05 -5.93
CA VAL A 211 3.63 9.22 -4.78
C VAL A 211 4.72 8.19 -4.51
N ALA A 212 5.20 7.51 -5.54
CA ALA A 212 6.28 6.54 -5.43
C ALA A 212 7.59 7.18 -4.95
N THR A 213 7.94 8.37 -5.44
CA THR A 213 9.15 9.10 -5.00
C THR A 213 9.09 9.43 -3.50
N GLU A 214 7.95 9.90 -3.00
CA GLU A 214 7.77 10.15 -1.56
C GLU A 214 7.80 8.83 -0.77
N GLY A 215 7.24 7.74 -1.33
CA GLY A 215 7.29 6.41 -0.75
C GLY A 215 8.71 5.86 -0.66
N VAL A 216 9.49 5.94 -1.73
CA VAL A 216 10.89 5.48 -1.76
C VAL A 216 11.74 6.26 -0.75
N LYS A 217 11.62 7.60 -0.70
CA LYS A 217 12.31 8.42 0.30
C LYS A 217 11.94 8.01 1.74
N LEU A 218 10.65 7.79 1.99
CA LEU A 218 10.17 7.34 3.30
C LEU A 218 10.69 5.93 3.62
N LEU A 219 10.67 5.01 2.65
CA LEU A 219 11.13 3.63 2.83
C LEU A 219 12.60 3.59 3.22
N LEU A 220 13.44 4.35 2.55
CA LEU A 220 14.89 4.26 2.75
C LEU A 220 15.38 5.06 3.96
N HIS A 221 14.79 6.23 4.24
CA HIS A 221 15.36 7.17 5.21
C HIS A 221 14.34 7.70 6.23
N GLY A 222 13.04 7.48 6.04
CA GLY A 222 12.00 8.06 6.88
C GLY A 222 11.67 7.27 8.14
N LYS A 223 10.87 7.89 9.01
CA LYS A 223 10.22 7.30 10.18
C LYS A 223 8.76 7.75 10.23
N GLY A 224 7.93 6.99 10.94
CA GLY A 224 6.53 7.33 11.18
C GLY A 224 5.67 7.29 9.93
N LYS A 225 4.81 8.27 9.73
CA LYS A 225 3.82 8.34 8.65
C LYS A 225 4.03 9.50 7.70
N LYS A 226 3.65 9.31 6.44
CA LYS A 226 3.72 10.35 5.41
C LYS A 226 2.40 10.42 4.63
N ILE A 227 1.67 11.52 4.81
CA ILE A 227 0.57 11.88 3.92
C ILE A 227 1.15 12.60 2.70
N VAL A 228 0.86 12.07 1.51
CA VAL A 228 1.39 12.62 0.26
C VAL A 228 0.51 13.77 -0.23
N GLY A 229 1.13 14.93 -0.46
CA GLY A 229 0.47 16.15 -0.92
C GLY A 229 0.09 17.10 0.21
N PHE A 230 0.33 18.39 -0.01
CA PHE A 230 0.05 19.43 1.00
C PHE A 230 -1.45 19.51 1.32
N GLN A 231 -2.29 19.60 0.30
CA GLN A 231 -3.75 19.69 0.48
C GLN A 231 -4.30 18.49 1.25
N ASN A 232 -3.80 17.29 0.97
CA ASN A 232 -4.20 16.08 1.68
C ASN A 232 -3.85 16.14 3.17
N ARG A 233 -2.70 16.71 3.52
CA ARG A 233 -2.30 16.93 4.93
C ARG A 233 -3.23 17.92 5.61
N VAL A 234 -3.53 19.03 4.96
CA VAL A 234 -4.47 20.04 5.50
C VAL A 234 -5.85 19.41 5.73
N ASN A 235 -6.37 18.68 4.73
CA ASN A 235 -7.66 18.02 4.83
C ASN A 235 -7.71 16.97 5.96
N ALA A 236 -6.64 16.20 6.14
CA ALA A 236 -6.53 15.21 7.22
C ALA A 236 -6.52 15.87 8.62
N ILE A 237 -5.87 17.03 8.76
CA ILE A 237 -5.86 17.80 10.02
C ILE A 237 -7.26 18.38 10.29
N LEU A 238 -7.89 19.00 9.29
CA LEU A 238 -9.23 19.57 9.42
C LEU A 238 -10.28 18.52 9.78
N ALA A 239 -10.15 17.30 9.28
CA ALA A 239 -11.03 16.20 9.64
C ALA A 239 -11.00 15.81 11.11
N GLY A 240 -9.87 16.00 11.77
CA GLY A 240 -9.74 15.75 13.21
C GLY A 240 -10.25 16.90 14.10
N ILE A 241 -10.61 18.05 13.51
CA ILE A 241 -11.03 19.25 14.26
C ILE A 241 -12.53 19.52 14.09
N LEU A 242 -13.07 19.28 12.89
CA LEU A 242 -14.47 19.56 12.58
C LEU A 242 -15.41 18.49 13.15
N PRO A 243 -16.61 18.88 13.67
CA PRO A 243 -17.60 17.91 14.15
C PRO A 243 -18.01 16.92 13.05
N ASP A 244 -18.14 15.64 13.40
CA ASP A 244 -18.47 14.56 12.47
C ASP A 244 -19.70 14.82 11.58
N PRO A 245 -20.85 15.37 12.10
CA PRO A 245 -22.02 15.61 11.25
C PRO A 245 -21.75 16.64 10.15
N VAL A 246 -20.90 17.65 10.42
CA VAL A 246 -20.52 18.68 9.43
C VAL A 246 -19.63 18.06 8.37
N MET A 247 -18.62 17.31 8.80
CA MET A 247 -17.72 16.60 7.90
C MET A 247 -18.46 15.60 7.02
N MET A 248 -19.43 14.85 7.56
CA MET A 248 -20.19 13.87 6.79
C MET A 248 -21.04 14.54 5.71
N LYS A 249 -21.68 15.68 5.97
CA LYS A 249 -22.42 16.45 4.95
C LYS A 249 -21.50 16.91 3.80
N ILE A 250 -20.30 17.39 4.12
CA ILE A 250 -19.31 17.80 3.12
C ILE A 250 -18.88 16.60 2.27
N LYS A 251 -18.56 15.47 2.91
CA LYS A 251 -18.15 14.24 2.23
C LYS A 251 -19.25 13.67 1.33
N MET A 252 -20.50 13.67 1.79
CA MET A 252 -21.64 13.25 0.96
C MET A 252 -21.78 14.10 -0.31
N LYS A 253 -21.64 15.43 -0.19
CA LYS A 253 -21.67 16.33 -1.35
C LYS A 253 -20.49 16.08 -2.31
N LEU A 254 -19.32 15.75 -1.82
CA LEU A 254 -18.15 15.41 -2.63
C LEU A 254 -18.27 14.03 -3.29
N ALA A 255 -18.92 13.08 -2.63
CA ALA A 255 -19.15 11.72 -3.12
C ALA A 255 -20.27 11.64 -4.16
N SER A 256 -21.25 12.56 -4.15
CA SER A 256 -22.31 12.55 -5.15
C SER A 256 -21.78 12.92 -6.54
N ALA A 257 -22.26 12.23 -7.57
CA ALA A 257 -22.28 12.75 -8.93
C ALA A 257 -23.36 13.81 -9.04
N LYS A 258 -23.13 14.88 -9.80
CA LYS A 258 -24.19 15.81 -10.16
C LYS A 258 -25.13 15.17 -11.16
#